data_7f93f04c0ea04eb7989a1dd74f75eb9e
#
_entry.id   7f93f04c0ea04eb7989a1dd74f75eb9e
#
_cell.length_a   1.000
_cell.length_b   1.000
_cell.length_c   1.000
_cell.angle_alpha   90.00
_cell.angle_beta   90.00
_cell.angle_gamma   90.00
#
_symmetry.space_group_name_H-M   'P 1'
#
loop_
_entity.id
_entity.type
_entity.pdbx_description
1 polymer ?
#
loop_
_entity_poly.entity_id
_entity_poly.type
_entity_poly.pdbx_seq_one_letter_code
_entity_poly.pdbx_strand_id
1 'polypeptide(L)'
;MRLFAQLVAMIGLLTTGVVAATPQAASTPPSQAAAFLGTWTVTMTAPEEMKGQILTVRIWNKDGRLTASFQTAPNAPASEATGVLSDGNMIVASIGHHAQRPMMENGAPIWATFTLTLDGDSLKLAQMLERSVTIKRGVGRKE
;
A
#
# COMPACT_ATOMS: atom_id res chain seq x y z
N MET A 1 22.62 -38.81 -64.65
CA MET A 1 21.18 -39.06 -64.51
C MET A 1 20.87 -39.44 -63.10
N ARG A 2 19.91 -38.78 -62.47
CA ARG A 2 19.39 -38.79 -61.07
C ARG A 2 19.96 -37.73 -60.17
N LEU A 3 19.17 -36.66 -60.12
CA LEU A 3 19.16 -35.61 -59.08
C LEU A 3 18.78 -36.23 -57.74
N PHE A 4 19.54 -35.90 -56.68
CA PHE A 4 19.08 -36.03 -55.35
C PHE A 4 19.03 -34.62 -54.73
N ALA A 5 17.82 -34.11 -54.61
CA ALA A 5 17.54 -32.90 -53.88
C ALA A 5 17.62 -33.21 -52.38
N GLN A 6 18.55 -32.63 -51.68
CA GLN A 6 18.59 -32.64 -50.22
C GLN A 6 17.80 -31.44 -49.69
N LEU A 7 16.65 -31.76 -49.11
CA LEU A 7 15.82 -30.82 -48.38
C LEU A 7 16.42 -30.64 -46.97
N VAL A 8 17.08 -29.50 -46.73
CA VAL A 8 17.53 -29.12 -45.37
C VAL A 8 16.37 -28.46 -44.69
N ALA A 9 15.74 -29.17 -43.75
CA ALA A 9 14.74 -28.61 -42.86
C ALA A 9 15.43 -27.83 -41.75
N MET A 10 15.40 -26.51 -41.84
CA MET A 10 15.76 -25.64 -40.71
C MET A 10 14.66 -25.67 -39.65
N ILE A 11 14.89 -26.39 -38.56
CA ILE A 11 14.06 -26.29 -37.34
C ILE A 11 14.49 -25.05 -36.59
N GLY A 12 13.73 -23.98 -36.78
CA GLY A 12 13.86 -22.78 -35.95
C GLY A 12 13.31 -23.03 -34.54
N LEU A 13 14.16 -23.15 -33.54
CA LEU A 13 13.74 -23.12 -32.12
C LEU A 13 13.28 -21.71 -31.81
N LEU A 14 11.98 -21.51 -31.78
CA LEU A 14 11.35 -20.35 -31.17
C LEU A 14 11.42 -20.53 -29.63
N THR A 15 12.45 -20.01 -29.02
CA THR A 15 12.47 -19.81 -27.54
C THR A 15 11.51 -18.69 -27.21
N THR A 16 10.26 -19.02 -26.91
CA THR A 16 9.33 -18.10 -26.27
C THR A 16 9.80 -17.86 -24.84
N GLY A 17 10.51 -16.75 -24.63
CA GLY A 17 10.84 -16.26 -23.31
C GLY A 17 9.54 -15.96 -22.58
N VAL A 18 9.16 -16.82 -21.63
CA VAL A 18 8.11 -16.54 -20.67
C VAL A 18 8.67 -15.47 -19.74
N VAL A 19 8.33 -14.21 -20.01
CA VAL A 19 8.52 -13.12 -19.05
C VAL A 19 7.57 -13.43 -17.90
N ALA A 20 8.10 -13.94 -16.79
CA ALA A 20 7.35 -14.08 -15.56
C ALA A 20 6.91 -12.67 -15.13
N ALA A 21 5.65 -12.32 -15.38
CA ALA A 21 5.06 -11.13 -14.86
C ALA A 21 5.07 -11.27 -13.35
N THR A 22 5.82 -10.39 -12.66
CA THR A 22 5.74 -10.23 -11.20
C THR A 22 4.27 -10.02 -10.86
N PRO A 23 3.68 -10.82 -9.95
CA PRO A 23 2.28 -10.62 -9.57
C PRO A 23 2.16 -9.23 -8.95
N GLN A 24 1.64 -8.29 -9.72
CA GLN A 24 1.27 -6.98 -9.22
C GLN A 24 0.08 -7.23 -8.30
N ALA A 25 0.25 -6.94 -7.01
CA ALA A 25 -0.82 -7.09 -6.04
C ALA A 25 -2.08 -6.37 -6.56
N ALA A 26 -3.13 -7.12 -6.80
CA ALA A 26 -4.37 -6.58 -7.34
C ALA A 26 -4.94 -5.60 -6.33
N SER A 27 -5.11 -4.33 -6.73
CA SER A 27 -5.76 -3.34 -5.88
C SER A 27 -7.22 -3.76 -5.69
N THR A 28 -7.64 -3.85 -4.42
CA THR A 28 -9.02 -4.23 -4.07
C THR A 28 -10.03 -3.22 -4.61
N PRO A 29 -11.12 -3.67 -5.21
CA PRO A 29 -12.20 -2.78 -5.61
C PRO A 29 -12.76 -2.01 -4.41
N PRO A 30 -13.08 -0.71 -4.55
CA PRO A 30 -13.61 0.11 -3.45
C PRO A 30 -14.88 -0.46 -2.81
N SER A 31 -15.68 -1.23 -3.57
CA SER A 31 -16.89 -1.90 -3.08
C SER A 31 -16.63 -2.89 -1.93
N GLN A 32 -15.46 -3.52 -1.89
CA GLN A 32 -15.08 -4.46 -0.82
C GLN A 32 -14.60 -3.76 0.46
N ALA A 33 -14.28 -2.48 0.36
CA ALA A 33 -13.79 -1.69 1.47
C ALA A 33 -14.68 -0.46 1.76
N ALA A 34 -15.96 -0.51 1.34
CA ALA A 34 -16.88 0.63 1.43
C ALA A 34 -17.01 1.19 2.87
N ALA A 35 -16.96 0.33 3.89
CA ALA A 35 -17.03 0.76 5.28
C ALA A 35 -15.85 1.62 5.73
N PHE A 36 -14.69 1.48 5.08
CA PHE A 36 -13.51 2.28 5.37
C PHE A 36 -13.52 3.65 4.69
N LEU A 37 -14.29 3.83 3.61
CA LEU A 37 -14.29 5.09 2.84
C LEU A 37 -14.68 6.28 3.70
N GLY A 38 -13.96 7.38 3.54
CA GLY A 38 -14.19 8.65 4.23
C GLY A 38 -12.96 9.15 4.96
N THR A 39 -13.19 10.12 5.84
CA THR A 39 -12.16 10.72 6.70
C THR A 39 -12.29 10.17 8.11
N TRP A 40 -11.16 9.86 8.71
CA TRP A 40 -11.05 9.32 10.05
C TRP A 40 -10.08 10.16 10.87
N THR A 41 -10.54 10.61 12.03
CA THR A 41 -9.68 11.25 13.02
C THR A 41 -9.18 10.19 14.00
N VAL A 42 -7.89 9.88 13.92
CA VAL A 42 -7.23 8.84 14.71
C VAL A 42 -6.45 9.47 15.87
N THR A 43 -6.75 9.08 17.09
CA THR A 43 -5.95 9.43 18.27
C THR A 43 -4.95 8.33 18.53
N MET A 44 -3.67 8.68 18.58
CA MET A 44 -2.60 7.74 18.86
C MET A 44 -2.65 7.29 20.32
N THR A 45 -2.44 6.01 20.55
CA THR A 45 -2.53 5.36 21.87
C THR A 45 -1.22 4.72 22.30
N ALA A 46 -0.33 4.47 21.38
CA ALA A 46 1.00 3.91 21.63
C ALA A 46 1.97 4.30 20.50
N PRO A 47 3.27 4.41 20.78
CA PRO A 47 3.90 4.37 22.12
C PRO A 47 3.55 5.60 22.98
N GLU A 48 3.97 5.63 24.23
CA GLU A 48 3.56 6.66 25.18
C GLU A 48 3.88 8.10 24.72
N GLU A 49 5.02 8.31 24.06
CA GLU A 49 5.43 9.62 23.53
C GLU A 49 4.53 10.14 22.39
N MET A 50 3.73 9.27 21.80
CA MET A 50 2.79 9.63 20.74
C MET A 50 1.34 9.74 21.24
N LYS A 51 1.08 9.33 22.46
CA LYS A 51 -0.26 9.28 23.03
C LYS A 51 -0.95 10.65 22.97
N GLY A 52 -2.18 10.66 22.47
CA GLY A 52 -2.96 11.87 22.26
C GLY A 52 -2.66 12.65 20.99
N GLN A 53 -1.61 12.31 20.24
CA GLN A 53 -1.39 12.92 18.93
C GLN A 53 -2.51 12.51 17.96
N ILE A 54 -2.88 13.45 17.11
CA ILE A 54 -3.94 13.26 16.12
C ILE A 54 -3.32 12.97 14.75
N LEU A 55 -3.84 11.94 14.10
CA LEU A 55 -3.55 11.59 12.72
C LEU A 55 -4.86 11.60 11.94
N THR A 56 -4.93 12.34 10.84
CA THR A 56 -6.06 12.26 9.92
C THR A 56 -5.76 11.22 8.85
N VAL A 57 -6.67 10.27 8.70
CA VAL A 57 -6.62 9.23 7.67
C VAL A 57 -7.79 9.46 6.73
N ARG A 58 -7.51 9.62 5.46
CA ARG A 58 -8.53 9.72 4.42
C ARG A 58 -8.43 8.53 3.47
N ILE A 59 -9.57 7.89 3.20
CA ILE A 59 -9.66 6.71 2.32
C ILE A 59 -10.73 7.01 1.27
N TRP A 60 -10.36 6.90 -0.01
CA TRP A 60 -11.25 7.21 -1.12
C TRP A 60 -10.97 6.34 -2.35
N ASN A 61 -11.89 6.41 -3.30
CA ASN A 61 -11.72 5.83 -4.62
C ASN A 61 -11.06 6.86 -5.55
N LYS A 62 -9.99 6.45 -6.20
CA LYS A 62 -9.31 7.22 -7.25
C LYS A 62 -9.17 6.31 -8.48
N ASP A 63 -9.87 6.66 -9.55
CA ASP A 63 -9.82 5.93 -10.82
C ASP A 63 -10.12 4.42 -10.68
N GLY A 64 -11.12 4.08 -9.85
CA GLY A 64 -11.51 2.69 -9.60
C GLY A 64 -10.59 1.93 -8.64
N ARG A 65 -9.65 2.61 -7.99
CA ARG A 65 -8.71 2.02 -7.02
C ARG A 65 -8.87 2.66 -5.65
N LEU A 66 -8.74 1.84 -4.62
CA LEU A 66 -8.69 2.32 -3.26
C LEU A 66 -7.39 3.08 -3.02
N THR A 67 -7.50 4.26 -2.45
CA THR A 67 -6.37 5.12 -2.10
C THR A 67 -6.52 5.61 -0.67
N ALA A 68 -5.40 5.84 0.01
CA ALA A 68 -5.38 6.38 1.36
C ALA A 68 -4.32 7.49 1.49
N SER A 69 -4.57 8.45 2.37
CA SER A 69 -3.57 9.43 2.78
C SER A 69 -3.57 9.60 4.30
N PHE A 70 -2.42 10.02 4.81
CA PHE A 70 -2.15 10.18 6.22
C PHE A 70 -1.57 11.57 6.47
N GLN A 71 -2.16 12.31 7.42
CA GLN A 71 -1.77 13.67 7.75
C GLN A 71 -1.58 13.79 9.27
N THR A 72 -0.39 14.18 9.70
CA THR A 72 0.00 14.22 11.12
C THR A 72 -0.39 15.49 11.85
N ALA A 73 -0.78 16.54 11.13
CA ALA A 73 -1.27 17.80 11.70
C ALA A 73 -2.11 18.52 10.64
N PRO A 74 -3.06 19.39 11.03
CA PRO A 74 -3.96 20.09 10.08
C PRO A 74 -3.24 20.86 8.98
N ASN A 75 -2.06 21.40 9.27
CA ASN A 75 -1.26 22.19 8.32
C ASN A 75 -0.07 21.41 7.73
N ALA A 76 0.08 20.14 8.10
CA ALA A 76 1.10 19.28 7.48
C ALA A 76 0.61 18.77 6.12
N PRO A 77 1.50 18.60 5.13
CA PRO A 77 1.12 17.96 3.90
C PRO A 77 0.73 16.49 4.17
N ALA A 78 -0.33 16.04 3.49
CA ALA A 78 -0.74 14.65 3.55
C ALA A 78 0.22 13.77 2.75
N SER A 79 0.51 12.59 3.26
CA SER A 79 1.27 11.56 2.54
C SER A 79 0.28 10.57 1.92
N GLU A 80 0.25 10.51 0.59
CA GLU A 80 -0.59 9.53 -0.14
C GLU A 80 0.11 8.17 -0.16
N ALA A 81 -0.65 7.11 0.06
CA ALA A 81 -0.14 5.75 -0.01
C ALA A 81 0.23 5.38 -1.45
N THR A 82 1.37 4.71 -1.61
CA THR A 82 1.84 4.20 -2.91
C THR A 82 1.20 2.87 -3.28
N GLY A 83 0.64 2.16 -2.30
CA GLY A 83 -0.12 0.93 -2.49
C GLY A 83 -1.13 0.75 -1.38
N VAL A 84 -2.35 0.31 -1.75
CA VAL A 84 -3.42 0.00 -0.81
C VAL A 84 -3.99 -1.36 -1.16
N LEU A 85 -3.97 -2.27 -0.18
CA LEU A 85 -4.53 -3.61 -0.28
C LEU A 85 -5.65 -3.74 0.75
N SER A 86 -6.68 -4.53 0.43
CA SER A 86 -7.75 -4.85 1.38
C SER A 86 -8.23 -6.27 1.17
N ASP A 87 -8.56 -6.96 2.26
CA ASP A 87 -9.28 -8.24 2.26
C ASP A 87 -10.76 -8.10 2.64
N GLY A 88 -11.27 -6.88 2.71
CA GLY A 88 -12.63 -6.54 3.12
C GLY A 88 -12.76 -6.18 4.61
N ASN A 89 -11.90 -6.71 5.47
CA ASN A 89 -11.88 -6.45 6.92
C ASN A 89 -10.71 -5.58 7.35
N MET A 90 -9.67 -5.55 6.54
CA MET A 90 -8.42 -4.86 6.83
C MET A 90 -7.90 -4.15 5.59
N ILE A 91 -7.40 -2.95 5.77
CA ILE A 91 -6.63 -2.22 4.76
C ILE A 91 -5.16 -2.20 5.18
N VAL A 92 -4.28 -2.50 4.24
CA VAL A 92 -2.83 -2.30 4.39
C VAL A 92 -2.40 -1.24 3.39
N ALA A 93 -1.91 -0.12 3.88
CA ALA A 93 -1.43 0.99 3.07
C ALA A 93 0.07 1.18 3.28
N SER A 94 0.81 1.36 2.20
CA SER A 94 2.26 1.53 2.24
C SER A 94 2.66 2.90 1.71
N ILE A 95 3.60 3.55 2.40
CA ILE A 95 4.17 4.84 2.03
C ILE A 95 5.68 4.71 1.99
N GLY A 96 6.29 4.97 0.84
CA GLY A 96 7.74 4.91 0.65
C GLY A 96 8.50 6.16 1.06
N HIS A 97 7.78 7.26 1.35
CA HIS A 97 8.37 8.51 1.82
C HIS A 97 7.33 9.38 2.51
N HIS A 98 7.80 10.24 3.39
CA HIS A 98 6.97 11.26 4.00
C HIS A 98 6.75 12.42 3.03
N ALA A 99 5.59 13.07 3.07
CA ALA A 99 5.25 14.18 2.17
C ALA A 99 6.28 15.34 2.18
N GLN A 100 6.94 15.57 3.31
CA GLN A 100 7.94 16.64 3.46
C GLN A 100 9.38 16.14 3.32
N ARG A 101 9.64 14.87 3.62
CA ARG A 101 10.98 14.29 3.58
C ARG A 101 10.89 12.84 3.14
N PRO A 102 11.67 12.43 2.15
CA PRO A 102 11.87 11.02 1.90
C PRO A 102 12.36 10.34 3.19
N MET A 103 11.73 9.25 3.58
CA MET A 103 12.29 8.41 4.64
C MET A 103 13.37 7.57 3.99
N MET A 104 14.62 7.94 4.21
CA MET A 104 15.79 7.32 3.59
C MET A 104 16.75 6.83 4.65
N GLU A 105 17.26 5.64 4.43
CA GLU A 105 18.39 5.12 5.17
C GLU A 105 19.43 4.60 4.18
N ASN A 106 20.66 5.08 4.29
CA ASN A 106 21.75 4.71 3.37
C ASN A 106 21.40 4.87 1.88
N GLY A 107 20.61 5.91 1.53
CA GLY A 107 20.17 6.18 0.17
C GLY A 107 19.00 5.32 -0.34
N ALA A 108 18.49 4.39 0.47
CA ALA A 108 17.32 3.59 0.14
C ALA A 108 16.05 4.12 0.85
N PRO A 109 14.88 4.11 0.19
CA PRO A 109 13.64 4.51 0.83
C PRO A 109 13.27 3.55 1.97
N ILE A 110 12.78 4.12 3.08
CA ILE A 110 12.21 3.37 4.20
C ILE A 110 10.70 3.38 4.05
N TRP A 111 10.07 2.21 4.14
CA TRP A 111 8.64 2.06 4.03
C TRP A 111 7.94 2.20 5.37
N ALA A 112 6.84 2.95 5.39
CA ALA A 112 5.86 2.92 6.46
C ALA A 112 4.66 2.09 6.01
N THR A 113 4.29 1.11 6.81
CA THR A 113 3.10 0.28 6.58
C THR A 113 2.06 0.63 7.63
N PHE A 114 0.86 0.95 7.17
CA PHE A 114 -0.31 1.20 8.00
C PHE A 114 -1.29 0.04 7.83
N THR A 115 -1.66 -0.57 8.93
CA THR A 115 -2.74 -1.58 8.97
C THR A 115 -3.94 -0.94 9.63
N LEU A 116 -5.07 -0.92 8.93
CA LEU A 116 -6.35 -0.35 9.36
C LEU A 116 -7.37 -1.46 9.48
N THR A 117 -8.03 -1.57 10.62
CA THR A 117 -9.05 -2.59 10.90
C THR A 117 -10.27 -1.92 11.52
N LEU A 118 -11.47 -2.29 11.10
CA LEU A 118 -12.70 -1.82 11.72
C LEU A 118 -13.03 -2.66 12.96
N ASP A 119 -13.45 -1.96 14.02
CA ASP A 119 -13.99 -2.54 15.24
C ASP A 119 -15.29 -1.78 15.61
N GLY A 120 -16.40 -2.29 15.15
CA GLY A 120 -17.67 -1.55 15.14
C GLY A 120 -17.54 -0.26 14.33
N ASP A 121 -17.86 0.88 14.96
CA ASP A 121 -17.78 2.22 14.36
C ASP A 121 -16.38 2.86 14.52
N SER A 122 -15.42 2.13 15.04
CA SER A 122 -14.06 2.61 15.28
C SER A 122 -13.07 2.02 14.28
N LEU A 123 -12.06 2.80 13.94
CA LEU A 123 -10.93 2.38 13.13
C LEU A 123 -9.73 2.11 14.05
N LYS A 124 -9.22 0.90 14.07
CA LYS A 124 -7.93 0.58 14.70
C LYS A 124 -6.83 0.78 13.68
N LEU A 125 -5.79 1.51 14.07
CA LEU A 125 -4.60 1.76 13.28
C LEU A 125 -3.39 1.15 13.95
N ALA A 126 -2.57 0.45 13.16
CA ALA A 126 -1.21 0.09 13.51
C ALA A 126 -0.27 0.60 12.42
N GLN A 127 0.80 1.30 12.81
CA GLN A 127 1.85 1.77 11.91
C GLN A 127 3.17 1.11 12.29
N MET A 128 3.83 0.58 11.29
CA MET A 128 5.18 0.00 11.41
C MET A 128 6.09 0.65 10.37
N LEU A 129 7.28 1.05 10.79
CA LEU A 129 8.34 1.43 9.87
C LEU A 129 9.19 0.19 9.56
N GLU A 130 9.60 0.07 8.32
CA GLU A 130 10.57 -0.94 7.93
C GLU A 130 11.81 -0.83 8.83
N ARG A 131 12.30 -1.96 9.31
CA ARG A 131 13.45 -2.07 10.24
C ARG A 131 13.20 -1.49 11.65
N SER A 132 12.00 -1.10 11.99
CA SER A 132 11.64 -0.71 13.36
C SER A 132 10.95 -1.85 14.08
N VAL A 133 11.25 -2.01 15.37
CA VAL A 133 10.55 -2.94 16.27
C VAL A 133 9.37 -2.26 16.96
N THR A 134 9.25 -0.94 16.84
CA THR A 134 8.19 -0.17 17.48
C THR A 134 6.96 -0.13 16.58
N ILE A 135 5.83 -0.60 17.11
CA ILE A 135 4.53 -0.48 16.45
C ILE A 135 3.78 0.69 17.08
N LYS A 136 3.47 1.70 16.27
CA LYS A 136 2.61 2.80 16.68
C LYS A 136 1.15 2.37 16.52
N ARG A 137 0.30 2.73 17.47
CA ARG A 137 -1.12 2.34 17.48
C ARG A 137 -2.01 3.55 17.69
N GLY A 138 -3.22 3.49 17.15
CA GLY A 138 -4.23 4.53 17.33
C GLY A 138 -5.63 3.99 17.16
N VAL A 139 -6.61 4.78 17.61
CA VAL A 139 -8.03 4.51 17.45
C VAL A 139 -8.69 5.71 16.80
N GLY A 140 -9.39 5.47 15.70
CA GLY A 140 -10.04 6.48 14.89
C GLY A 140 -11.55 6.46 15.00
N ARG A 141 -12.14 7.63 14.77
CA ARG A 141 -13.57 7.82 14.56
C ARG A 141 -13.80 8.47 13.23
N LYS A 142 -14.87 8.07 12.56
CA LYS A 142 -15.28 8.65 11.28
C LYS A 142 -15.86 10.03 11.50
N GLU A 143 -15.46 10.98 10.63
CA GLU A 143 -16.04 12.31 10.56
C GLU A 143 -17.38 12.32 9.80
#